data_3f18ffb8ed82f8c6ca1a69006b808a10
#
_entry.id   3f18ffb8ed82f8c6ca1a69006b808a10
#
_cell.length_a   1.000
_cell.length_b   1.000
_cell.length_c   1.000
_cell.angle_alpha   90.00
_cell.angle_beta   90.00
_cell.angle_gamma   90.00
#
_symmetry.space_group_name_H-M   'P 1'
#
loop_
_entity.id
_entity.type
_entity.pdbx_description
1 polymer ?
#
loop_
_entity_poly.entity_id
_entity_poly.type
_entity_poly.pdbx_seq_one_letter_code
_entity_poly.pdbx_strand_id
1 'polypeptide(L)'
;GYSRVVKQRDFLDAGREELVFSNIAGQDYDATLAYMPANYNGRLLKKSIYDAGNILVWEDTYEYEIANKWQELTNIRVRDNYVGPVNCYSGSITYNENIGGQTVSFRNPLAYHGRFEITLYPHLTYDIRLKREVSTEYAHGVPVTQEKLYTYNSRNQIATCRTSTSRSGYVMESYAYAADVSSYKDELKA
;
A
#
# COMPACT_ATOMS: atom_id res chain seq x y z
N GLY A 1 -8.93 7.44 -4.42
CA GLY A 1 -9.13 6.08 -4.97
C GLY A 1 -10.52 5.54 -4.64
N TYR A 2 -10.96 4.52 -5.33
CA TYR A 2 -12.25 3.87 -5.05
C TYR A 2 -12.07 2.91 -3.86
N SER A 3 -12.95 3.01 -2.85
CA SER A 3 -13.00 2.06 -1.74
C SER A 3 -13.92 0.87 -2.04
N ARG A 4 -14.86 1.04 -2.98
CA ARG A 4 -15.82 0.02 -3.36
C ARG A 4 -16.10 0.08 -4.85
N VAL A 5 -16.13 -1.08 -5.50
CA VAL A 5 -16.50 -1.24 -6.91
C VAL A 5 -17.55 -2.33 -7.00
N VAL A 6 -18.65 -2.05 -7.71
CA VAL A 6 -19.69 -3.04 -8.01
C VAL A 6 -19.68 -3.29 -9.50
N LYS A 7 -19.54 -4.55 -9.90
CA LYS A 7 -19.65 -5.00 -11.29
C LYS A 7 -20.97 -5.76 -11.42
N GLN A 8 -21.84 -5.25 -12.24
CA GLN A 8 -23.10 -5.89 -12.58
C GLN A 8 -23.04 -6.35 -14.04
N ARG A 9 -23.48 -7.55 -14.33
CA ARG A 9 -23.61 -8.02 -15.71
C ARG A 9 -24.95 -7.56 -16.27
N ASP A 10 -24.96 -7.15 -17.55
CA ASP A 10 -26.15 -6.56 -18.21
C ASP A 10 -27.28 -7.54 -18.54
N PHE A 11 -27.18 -8.80 -18.12
CA PHE A 11 -28.20 -9.80 -18.34
C PHE A 11 -29.12 -9.94 -17.10
N LEU A 12 -30.42 -10.05 -17.34
CA LEU A 12 -31.46 -10.09 -16.31
C LEU A 12 -31.27 -11.18 -15.23
N ASP A 13 -30.47 -12.22 -15.49
CA ASP A 13 -30.19 -13.33 -14.58
C ASP A 13 -28.74 -13.41 -14.13
N ALA A 14 -27.98 -12.36 -14.32
CA ALA A 14 -26.57 -12.35 -13.95
C ALA A 14 -26.38 -11.60 -12.64
N GLY A 15 -25.98 -12.28 -11.59
CA GLY A 15 -25.66 -11.71 -10.29
C GLY A 15 -24.64 -10.54 -10.36
N ARG A 16 -24.19 -10.09 -9.22
CA ARG A 16 -23.22 -9.00 -9.11
C ARG A 16 -21.97 -9.43 -8.37
N GLU A 17 -20.86 -8.77 -8.68
CA GLU A 17 -19.61 -8.86 -7.96
C GLU A 17 -19.34 -7.52 -7.26
N GLU A 18 -19.03 -7.58 -5.98
CA GLU A 18 -18.68 -6.42 -5.17
C GLU A 18 -17.24 -6.58 -4.68
N LEU A 19 -16.42 -5.54 -4.92
CA LEU A 19 -15.03 -5.49 -4.53
C LEU A 19 -14.84 -4.31 -3.56
N VAL A 20 -14.20 -4.58 -2.43
CA VAL A 20 -13.83 -3.57 -1.43
C VAL A 20 -12.31 -3.46 -1.37
N PHE A 21 -11.81 -2.25 -1.48
CA PHE A 21 -10.38 -1.96 -1.48
C PHE A 21 -9.98 -1.12 -0.27
N SER A 22 -8.75 -1.28 0.17
CA SER A 22 -8.16 -0.38 1.16
C SER A 22 -8.10 1.04 0.59
N ASN A 23 -8.60 1.98 1.37
CA ASN A 23 -8.59 3.40 1.02
C ASN A 23 -8.46 4.21 2.31
N ILE A 24 -7.24 4.32 2.81
CA ILE A 24 -6.94 5.15 3.97
C ILE A 24 -6.78 6.57 3.46
N ALA A 25 -7.51 7.49 4.05
CA ALA A 25 -7.33 8.92 3.79
C ALA A 25 -5.89 9.31 4.15
N GLY A 26 -5.26 10.07 3.26
CA GLY A 26 -3.94 10.62 3.53
C GLY A 26 -3.97 11.48 4.79
N GLN A 27 -2.93 11.43 5.59
CA GLN A 27 -2.73 12.43 6.63
C GLN A 27 -2.30 13.74 5.96
N ASP A 28 -3.03 14.82 6.26
CA ASP A 28 -2.60 16.16 5.88
C ASP A 28 -1.42 16.54 6.76
N TYR A 29 -0.23 16.54 6.18
CA TYR A 29 0.95 17.11 6.84
C TYR A 29 0.93 18.64 6.80
N ASP A 30 0.28 19.18 5.82
CA ASP A 30 -0.06 20.57 5.63
C ASP A 30 -1.38 20.56 4.86
N ALA A 31 -2.29 21.47 5.10
CA ALA A 31 -3.60 21.56 4.44
C ALA A 31 -3.59 21.51 2.90
N THR A 32 -2.39 21.44 2.30
CA THR A 32 -2.14 21.40 0.86
C THR A 32 -1.50 20.11 0.35
N LEU A 33 -1.09 19.18 1.24
CA LEU A 33 -0.39 17.95 0.89
C LEU A 33 -1.01 16.76 1.60
N ALA A 34 -1.94 16.09 0.92
CA ALA A 34 -2.42 14.79 1.35
C ALA A 34 -1.25 13.78 1.27
N TYR A 35 -0.76 13.35 2.41
CA TYR A 35 0.13 12.21 2.49
C TYR A 35 -0.68 10.94 2.26
N MET A 36 -0.51 10.33 1.12
CA MET A 36 -1.05 9.00 0.85
C MET A 36 0.01 7.95 1.13
N PRO A 37 -0.24 6.96 2.00
CA PRO A 37 0.56 5.75 2.02
C PRO A 37 0.33 5.03 0.68
N ALA A 38 1.13 5.39 -0.32
CA ALA A 38 0.88 5.12 -1.73
C ALA A 38 0.74 3.62 -2.05
N ASN A 39 1.35 2.76 -1.24
CA ASN A 39 1.34 1.32 -1.46
C ASN A 39 0.37 0.54 -0.57
N TYR A 40 -0.33 1.20 0.36
CA TYR A 40 -1.38 0.54 1.15
C TYR A 40 -2.74 0.61 0.44
N ASN A 41 -3.02 1.70 -0.25
CA ASN A 41 -4.28 1.90 -0.94
C ASN A 41 -4.40 1.07 -2.22
N GLY A 42 -5.63 0.67 -2.55
CA GLY A 42 -5.94 -0.13 -3.72
C GLY A 42 -5.75 -1.65 -3.55
N ARG A 43 -5.46 -2.13 -2.33
CA ARG A 43 -5.43 -3.57 -2.06
C ARG A 43 -6.82 -4.10 -1.87
N LEU A 44 -7.11 -5.25 -2.48
CA LEU A 44 -8.40 -5.91 -2.34
C LEU A 44 -8.53 -6.46 -0.91
N LEU A 45 -9.53 -5.98 -0.17
CA LEU A 45 -9.83 -6.44 1.19
C LEU A 45 -10.94 -7.48 1.21
N LYS A 46 -11.89 -7.34 0.26
CA LYS A 46 -13.04 -8.22 0.21
C LYS A 46 -13.59 -8.31 -1.21
N LYS A 47 -13.98 -9.50 -1.60
CA LYS A 47 -14.72 -9.78 -2.82
C LYS A 47 -15.97 -10.56 -2.45
N SER A 48 -17.13 -10.09 -2.87
CA SER A 48 -18.41 -10.77 -2.63
C SER A 48 -19.12 -11.02 -3.96
N ILE A 49 -19.65 -12.20 -4.14
CA ILE A 49 -20.42 -12.59 -5.32
C ILE A 49 -21.85 -12.91 -4.88
N TYR A 50 -22.79 -12.29 -5.57
CA TYR A 50 -24.22 -12.46 -5.33
C TYR A 50 -24.85 -13.09 -6.58
N ASP A 51 -25.85 -13.94 -6.36
CA ASP A 51 -26.68 -14.50 -7.43
C ASP A 51 -27.68 -13.46 -7.98
N ALA A 52 -28.51 -13.89 -8.95
CA ALA A 52 -29.57 -13.08 -9.53
C ALA A 52 -30.63 -12.63 -8.49
N GLY A 53 -30.84 -13.41 -7.43
CA GLY A 53 -31.73 -13.09 -6.32
C GLY A 53 -31.11 -12.14 -5.29
N ASN A 54 -29.89 -11.64 -5.55
CA ASN A 54 -29.12 -10.81 -4.62
C ASN A 54 -28.74 -11.54 -3.31
N ILE A 55 -28.63 -12.87 -3.37
CA ILE A 55 -28.19 -13.71 -2.27
C ILE A 55 -26.68 -13.88 -2.39
N LEU A 56 -25.94 -13.70 -1.28
CA LEU A 56 -24.50 -13.93 -1.23
C LEU A 56 -24.21 -15.42 -1.42
N VAL A 57 -23.40 -15.74 -2.44
CA VAL A 57 -23.03 -17.13 -2.77
C VAL A 57 -21.53 -17.39 -2.55
N TRP A 58 -20.71 -16.35 -2.58
CA TRP A 58 -19.27 -16.46 -2.34
C TRP A 58 -18.72 -15.19 -1.73
N GLU A 59 -17.77 -15.36 -0.80
CA GLU A 59 -17.05 -14.25 -0.19
C GLU A 59 -15.59 -14.61 0.02
N ASP A 60 -14.68 -13.75 -0.48
CA ASP A 60 -13.25 -13.79 -0.17
C ASP A 60 -12.90 -12.58 0.68
N THR A 61 -12.14 -12.79 1.74
CA THR A 61 -11.55 -11.71 2.56
C THR A 61 -10.04 -11.85 2.63
N TYR A 62 -9.35 -10.72 2.60
CA TYR A 62 -7.90 -10.63 2.54
C TYR A 62 -7.38 -9.76 3.67
N GLU A 63 -6.48 -10.31 4.47
CA GLU A 63 -5.79 -9.58 5.53
C GLU A 63 -4.32 -9.39 5.14
N TYR A 64 -3.86 -8.15 5.29
CA TYR A 64 -2.48 -7.79 5.00
C TYR A 64 -1.75 -7.39 6.28
N GLU A 65 -0.45 -7.67 6.32
CA GLU A 65 0.42 -7.19 7.38
C GLU A 65 1.48 -6.25 6.84
N ILE A 66 1.87 -5.29 7.66
CA ILE A 66 3.01 -4.42 7.40
C ILE A 66 4.24 -5.09 8.00
N ALA A 67 5.10 -5.64 7.14
CA ALA A 67 6.30 -6.37 7.57
C ALA A 67 7.39 -5.42 8.07
N ASN A 68 7.62 -4.35 7.34
CA ASN A 68 8.59 -3.33 7.70
C ASN A 68 8.07 -1.94 7.31
N LYS A 69 8.32 -0.96 8.16
CA LYS A 69 8.22 0.45 7.79
C LYS A 69 9.51 0.79 7.06
N TRP A 70 9.44 0.92 5.75
CA TRP A 70 10.60 1.21 4.92
C TRP A 70 10.66 2.68 4.56
N GLN A 71 11.88 3.20 4.69
CA GLN A 71 12.38 4.48 4.21
C GLN A 71 11.40 5.65 4.24
N GLU A 72 11.67 6.52 5.17
CA GLU A 72 11.24 7.90 5.09
C GLU A 72 12.16 8.61 4.07
N LEU A 73 11.64 8.74 2.85
CA LEU A 73 12.27 9.61 1.86
C LEU A 73 11.73 11.02 2.08
N THR A 74 12.60 11.96 2.33
CA THR A 74 12.20 13.36 2.40
C THR A 74 12.03 13.89 0.98
N ASN A 75 10.81 14.18 0.60
CA ASN A 75 10.50 14.85 -0.65
C ASN A 75 10.42 16.36 -0.43
N ILE A 76 10.73 17.11 -1.48
CA ILE A 76 10.70 18.56 -1.49
C ILE A 76 9.59 19.01 -2.41
N ARG A 77 8.69 19.84 -1.88
CA ARG A 77 7.72 20.57 -2.68
C ARG A 77 8.11 22.03 -2.74
N VAL A 78 8.17 22.56 -3.94
CA VAL A 78 8.34 23.99 -4.18
C VAL A 78 7.03 24.54 -4.70
N ARG A 79 6.46 25.51 -4.00
CA ARG A 79 5.26 26.22 -4.40
C ARG A 79 5.62 27.65 -4.77
N ASP A 80 5.15 28.12 -5.92
CA ASP A 80 5.23 29.54 -6.29
C ASP A 80 4.05 30.28 -5.64
N ASN A 81 4.32 31.11 -4.65
CA ASN A 81 3.35 31.93 -3.95
C ASN A 81 3.35 33.37 -4.45
N TYR A 82 3.58 33.58 -5.75
CA TYR A 82 3.59 34.94 -6.31
C TYR A 82 2.22 35.63 -6.12
N VAL A 83 2.19 36.61 -5.25
CA VAL A 83 1.01 37.44 -4.95
C VAL A 83 1.32 38.89 -5.30
N GLY A 84 1.48 39.19 -6.59
CA GLY A 84 1.64 40.57 -7.07
C GLY A 84 3.09 41.09 -7.16
N PRO A 85 3.30 42.37 -7.48
CA PRO A 85 4.63 42.94 -7.68
C PRO A 85 5.42 42.91 -6.37
N VAL A 86 6.51 42.14 -6.41
CA VAL A 86 7.44 42.01 -5.29
C VAL A 86 8.22 43.31 -5.16
N ASN A 87 8.13 43.98 -4.00
CA ASN A 87 9.11 45.00 -3.65
C ASN A 87 10.45 44.30 -3.49
N CYS A 88 11.33 44.48 -4.45
CA CYS A 88 12.67 43.88 -4.46
C CYS A 88 13.51 44.49 -3.32
N TYR A 89 13.61 43.81 -2.20
CA TYR A 89 14.62 44.11 -1.18
C TYR A 89 15.95 43.53 -1.63
N SER A 90 16.99 44.37 -1.66
CA SER A 90 18.34 43.93 -1.90
C SER A 90 18.95 43.32 -0.62
N GLY A 91 19.24 42.04 -0.66
CA GLY A 91 19.83 41.33 0.48
C GLY A 91 19.83 39.82 0.28
N SER A 92 20.40 39.12 1.22
CA SER A 92 20.31 37.64 1.26
C SER A 92 20.13 37.18 2.70
N ILE A 93 19.29 36.15 2.90
CA ILE A 93 19.22 35.45 4.16
C ILE A 93 19.91 34.11 4.03
N THR A 94 20.71 33.78 5.02
CA THR A 94 21.33 32.45 5.14
C THR A 94 20.59 31.74 6.28
N TYR A 95 20.05 30.56 6.00
CA TYR A 95 19.50 29.69 7.01
C TYR A 95 20.16 28.32 6.93
N ASN A 96 20.27 27.69 8.09
CA ASN A 96 20.91 26.40 8.23
C ASN A 96 19.85 25.37 8.59
N GLU A 97 19.79 24.28 7.84
CA GLU A 97 18.94 23.15 8.16
C GLU A 97 19.78 21.90 8.39
N ASN A 98 19.33 21.07 9.33
CA ASN A 98 19.94 19.78 9.58
C ASN A 98 19.21 18.73 8.74
N ILE A 99 19.85 18.27 7.67
CA ILE A 99 19.31 17.27 6.76
C ILE A 99 20.15 15.99 6.88
N GLY A 100 19.55 14.93 7.39
CA GLY A 100 20.23 13.63 7.52
C GLY A 100 21.46 13.64 8.45
N GLY A 101 21.48 14.52 9.47
CA GLY A 101 22.60 14.67 10.39
C GLY A 101 23.71 15.63 9.91
N GLN A 102 23.53 16.22 8.74
CA GLN A 102 24.44 17.24 8.22
C GLN A 102 23.79 18.63 8.21
N THR A 103 24.51 19.62 8.67
CA THR A 103 24.06 21.02 8.59
C THR A 103 24.33 21.56 7.18
N VAL A 104 23.26 21.87 6.45
CA VAL A 104 23.31 22.44 5.12
C VAL A 104 22.94 23.92 5.21
N SER A 105 23.80 24.79 4.68
CA SER A 105 23.57 26.23 4.66
C SER A 105 22.98 26.62 3.30
N PHE A 106 21.82 27.23 3.34
CA PHE A 106 21.16 27.79 2.16
C PHE A 106 21.28 29.31 2.18
N ARG A 107 21.74 29.86 1.07
CA ARG A 107 21.76 31.31 0.86
C ARG A 107 20.69 31.67 -0.16
N ASN A 108 19.68 32.40 0.27
CA ASN A 108 18.59 32.83 -0.59
C ASN A 108 18.64 34.36 -0.76
N PRO A 109 18.76 34.90 -2.01
CA PRO A 109 18.62 36.33 -2.23
C PRO A 109 17.23 36.82 -1.78
N LEU A 110 17.18 37.88 -0.99
CA LEU A 110 15.93 38.44 -0.47
C LEU A 110 14.94 38.84 -1.57
N ALA A 111 15.39 39.10 -2.78
CA ALA A 111 14.53 39.40 -3.92
C ALA A 111 13.55 38.28 -4.29
N TYR A 112 13.81 37.05 -3.83
CA TYR A 112 12.96 35.88 -4.07
C TYR A 112 12.26 35.39 -2.81
N HIS A 113 12.49 36.02 -1.66
CA HIS A 113 11.78 35.69 -0.42
C HIS A 113 10.29 35.98 -0.56
N GLY A 114 9.49 34.99 -0.33
CA GLY A 114 8.03 35.06 -0.43
C GLY A 114 7.47 34.57 -1.77
N ARG A 115 8.32 34.35 -2.77
CA ARG A 115 7.83 33.77 -4.04
C ARG A 115 7.74 32.25 -3.98
N PHE A 116 8.71 31.60 -3.34
CA PHE A 116 8.75 30.15 -3.26
C PHE A 116 8.64 29.70 -1.81
N GLU A 117 7.68 28.85 -1.59
CA GLU A 117 7.54 28.09 -0.36
C GLU A 117 8.11 26.70 -0.60
N ILE A 118 9.05 26.31 0.26
CA ILE A 118 9.68 24.98 0.21
C ILE A 118 9.14 24.20 1.39
N THR A 119 8.38 23.14 1.12
CA THR A 119 7.88 22.22 2.14
C THR A 119 8.57 20.88 2.00
N LEU A 120 9.16 20.40 3.10
CA LEU A 120 9.71 19.06 3.20
C LEU A 120 8.59 18.14 3.72
N TYR A 121 8.37 17.01 3.05
CA TYR A 121 7.39 16.03 3.50
C TYR A 121 7.94 14.61 3.40
N PRO A 122 7.63 13.75 4.39
CA PRO A 122 8.07 12.37 4.35
C PRO A 122 7.27 11.57 3.32
N HIS A 123 7.95 10.77 2.54
CA HIS A 123 7.35 9.72 1.73
C HIS A 123 7.63 8.38 2.41
N LEU A 124 6.59 7.77 2.98
CA LEU A 124 6.71 6.48 3.66
C LEU A 124 6.33 5.37 2.68
N THR A 125 7.22 4.41 2.53
CA THR A 125 6.92 3.16 1.84
C THR A 125 6.81 2.04 2.85
N TYR A 126 5.81 1.18 2.68
CA TYR A 126 5.59 0.02 3.52
C TYR A 126 5.77 -1.24 2.70
N ASP A 127 6.40 -2.22 3.31
CA ASP A 127 6.38 -3.58 2.80
C ASP A 127 5.12 -4.28 3.30
N ILE A 128 4.15 -4.46 2.43
CA ILE A 128 2.82 -4.96 2.75
C ILE A 128 2.62 -6.31 2.09
N ARG A 129 2.32 -7.32 2.89
CA ARG A 129 2.19 -8.71 2.49
C ARG A 129 0.80 -9.24 2.80
N LEU A 130 0.32 -10.17 1.97
CA LEU A 130 -0.90 -10.92 2.25
C LEU A 130 -0.61 -11.90 3.41
N LYS A 131 -1.27 -11.73 4.53
CA LYS A 131 -1.12 -12.57 5.72
C LYS A 131 -2.11 -13.73 5.73
N ARG A 132 -3.34 -13.44 5.33
CA ARG A 132 -4.46 -14.36 5.43
C ARG A 132 -5.45 -14.15 4.31
N GLU A 133 -5.97 -15.22 3.78
CA GLU A 133 -7.07 -15.26 2.82
C GLU A 133 -8.14 -16.22 3.37
N VAL A 134 -9.38 -15.80 3.37
CA VAL A 134 -10.51 -16.63 3.76
C VAL A 134 -11.53 -16.62 2.65
N SER A 135 -11.83 -17.79 2.11
CA SER A 135 -12.86 -17.98 1.10
C SER A 135 -14.03 -18.71 1.72
N THR A 136 -15.23 -18.17 1.59
CA THR A 136 -16.48 -18.76 2.09
C THR A 136 -17.45 -18.95 0.94
N GLU A 137 -17.87 -20.18 0.73
CA GLU A 137 -18.94 -20.55 -0.18
C GLU A 137 -20.23 -20.76 0.61
N TYR A 138 -21.33 -20.19 0.14
CA TYR A 138 -22.65 -20.31 0.75
C TYR A 138 -23.52 -21.27 -0.05
N ALA A 139 -23.22 -22.57 0.03
CA ALA A 139 -24.01 -23.63 -0.62
C ALA A 139 -25.25 -23.92 0.20
N HIS A 140 -26.44 -23.68 -0.39
CA HIS A 140 -27.74 -23.98 0.24
C HIS A 140 -27.92 -23.35 1.65
N GLY A 141 -27.33 -22.18 1.87
CA GLY A 141 -27.41 -21.47 3.15
C GLY A 141 -26.44 -21.95 4.24
N VAL A 142 -25.62 -22.96 3.95
CA VAL A 142 -24.59 -23.45 4.87
C VAL A 142 -23.23 -22.92 4.40
N PRO A 143 -22.51 -22.12 5.20
CA PRO A 143 -21.20 -21.62 4.83
C PRO A 143 -20.13 -22.72 4.90
N VAL A 144 -19.37 -22.87 3.84
CA VAL A 144 -18.16 -23.69 3.80
C VAL A 144 -16.97 -22.76 3.67
N THR A 145 -16.11 -22.74 4.67
CA THR A 145 -14.99 -21.80 4.75
C THR A 145 -13.67 -22.52 4.57
N GLN A 146 -12.82 -21.96 3.74
CA GLN A 146 -11.41 -22.34 3.58
C GLN A 146 -10.53 -21.14 3.94
N GLU A 147 -9.51 -21.41 4.75
CA GLU A 147 -8.53 -20.41 5.19
C GLU A 147 -7.14 -20.75 4.65
N LYS A 148 -6.43 -19.72 4.17
CA LYS A 148 -5.01 -19.80 3.84
C LYS A 148 -4.23 -18.80 4.68
N LEU A 149 -3.14 -19.27 5.29
CA LEU A 149 -2.20 -18.48 6.07
C LEU A 149 -0.84 -18.52 5.40
N TYR A 150 -0.26 -17.35 5.22
CA TYR A 150 1.03 -17.18 4.55
C TYR A 150 2.11 -16.80 5.56
N THR A 151 3.30 -17.39 5.43
CA THR A 151 4.51 -16.93 6.10
C THR A 151 5.56 -16.56 5.06
N TYR A 152 6.50 -15.73 5.46
CA TYR A 152 7.50 -15.16 4.56
C TYR A 152 8.91 -15.38 5.09
N ASN A 153 9.85 -15.56 4.17
CA ASN A 153 11.28 -15.62 4.50
C ASN A 153 11.86 -14.19 4.67
N SER A 154 13.15 -14.12 5.02
CA SER A 154 13.85 -12.83 5.20
C SER A 154 13.95 -11.98 3.94
N ARG A 155 13.63 -12.53 2.77
CA ARG A 155 13.60 -11.82 1.48
C ARG A 155 12.21 -11.45 1.02
N ASN A 156 11.21 -11.53 1.91
CA ASN A 156 9.81 -11.26 1.62
C ASN A 156 9.16 -12.17 0.57
N GLN A 157 9.72 -13.35 0.37
CA GLN A 157 9.14 -14.39 -0.47
C GLN A 157 8.30 -15.33 0.39
N ILE A 158 7.20 -15.87 -0.14
CA ILE A 158 6.35 -16.82 0.59
C ILE A 158 7.18 -18.03 1.01
N ALA A 159 7.32 -18.28 2.31
CA ALA A 159 8.02 -19.43 2.85
C ALA A 159 7.09 -20.63 3.00
N THR A 160 5.87 -20.39 3.53
CA THR A 160 4.86 -21.44 3.67
C THR A 160 3.48 -20.90 3.34
N CYS A 161 2.62 -21.77 2.82
CA CYS A 161 1.18 -21.57 2.74
C CYS A 161 0.49 -22.72 3.48
N ARG A 162 -0.33 -22.39 4.47
CA ARG A 162 -1.11 -23.35 5.25
C ARG A 162 -2.57 -23.18 4.90
N THR A 163 -3.17 -24.21 4.33
CA THR A 163 -4.57 -24.23 3.90
C THR A 163 -5.40 -25.11 4.82
N SER A 164 -6.51 -24.60 5.35
CA SER A 164 -7.43 -25.39 6.15
C SER A 164 -8.15 -26.43 5.30
N THR A 165 -8.45 -27.60 5.88
CA THR A 165 -9.23 -28.64 5.22
C THR A 165 -10.58 -28.82 5.90
N SER A 166 -11.55 -29.41 5.22
CA SER A 166 -12.88 -29.70 5.75
C SER A 166 -12.91 -30.67 6.94
N ARG A 167 -11.79 -31.36 7.22
CA ARG A 167 -11.66 -32.36 8.29
C ARG A 167 -10.84 -31.88 9.49
N SER A 168 -10.90 -30.61 9.83
CA SER A 168 -10.16 -30.00 10.96
C SER A 168 -8.63 -30.15 10.86
N GLY A 169 -8.11 -30.35 9.68
CA GLY A 169 -6.68 -30.44 9.40
C GLY A 169 -6.19 -29.27 8.57
N TYR A 170 -4.90 -29.35 8.23
CA TYR A 170 -4.25 -28.38 7.35
C TYR A 170 -3.38 -29.11 6.33
N VAL A 171 -3.36 -28.57 5.13
CA VAL A 171 -2.30 -28.87 4.17
C VAL A 171 -1.29 -27.73 4.25
N MET A 172 -0.01 -28.06 4.37
CA MET A 172 1.08 -27.08 4.40
C MET A 172 1.95 -27.27 3.16
N GLU A 173 2.10 -26.22 2.40
CA GLU A 173 3.04 -26.11 1.30
C GLU A 173 4.24 -25.29 1.75
N SER A 174 5.45 -25.77 1.46
CA SER A 174 6.69 -25.06 1.73
C SER A 174 7.39 -24.73 0.43
N TYR A 175 7.87 -23.51 0.31
CA TYR A 175 8.49 -23.00 -0.89
C TYR A 175 10.00 -22.83 -0.66
N ALA A 176 10.80 -23.43 -1.53
CA ALA A 176 12.23 -23.23 -1.59
C ALA A 176 12.58 -22.46 -2.87
N TYR A 177 13.38 -21.43 -2.75
CA TYR A 177 13.81 -20.61 -3.87
C TYR A 177 15.24 -20.99 -4.27
N ALA A 178 15.60 -20.76 -5.53
CA ALA A 178 16.94 -21.08 -6.03
C ALA A 178 18.08 -20.50 -5.17
N ALA A 179 17.85 -19.31 -4.61
CA ALA A 179 18.81 -18.67 -3.70
C ALA A 179 18.95 -19.34 -2.33
N ASP A 180 18.05 -20.24 -1.95
CA ASP A 180 18.06 -20.96 -0.67
C ASP A 180 18.75 -22.33 -0.83
N VAL A 181 18.90 -22.81 -2.05
CA VAL A 181 19.53 -24.09 -2.37
C VAL A 181 21.01 -23.86 -2.63
N SER A 182 21.87 -24.42 -1.78
CA SER A 182 23.32 -24.20 -1.83
C SER A 182 23.98 -24.60 -3.17
N SER A 183 23.43 -25.57 -3.87
CA SER A 183 23.91 -26.02 -5.19
C SER A 183 23.70 -24.99 -6.31
N TYR A 184 22.73 -24.09 -6.18
CA TYR A 184 22.49 -23.04 -7.18
C TYR A 184 23.23 -21.74 -6.88
N LYS A 185 23.81 -21.58 -5.67
CA LYS A 185 24.56 -20.37 -5.30
C LYS A 185 25.84 -20.20 -6.10
N ASP A 186 26.44 -21.28 -6.55
CA ASP A 186 27.69 -21.25 -7.29
C ASP A 186 27.45 -21.01 -8.79
N GLU A 187 26.34 -21.46 -9.34
CA GLU A 187 25.95 -21.22 -10.73
C GLU A 187 25.48 -19.78 -10.98
N LEU A 188 24.89 -19.12 -9.97
CA LEU A 188 24.44 -17.72 -10.06
C LEU A 188 25.55 -16.69 -9.87
N LYS A 189 26.79 -17.13 -9.54
CA LYS A 189 27.95 -16.25 -9.39
C LYS A 189 28.89 -16.27 -10.59
N ALA A 190 28.65 -17.11 -11.57
CA ALA A 190 29.36 -17.22 -12.82
C ALA A 190 28.68 -16.39 -13.92
#